data_f6485a079580d4aea241aae597fa9636
#
_entry.id   f6485a079580d4aea241aae597fa9636
#
_cell.length_a   1.000
_cell.length_b   1.000
_cell.length_c   1.000
_cell.angle_alpha   90.00
_cell.angle_beta   90.00
_cell.angle_gamma   90.00
#
_symmetry.space_group_name_H-M   'P 1'
#
loop_
_entity.id
_entity.type
_entity.pdbx_description
1 polymer ?
#
loop_
_entity_poly.entity_id
_entity_poly.type
_entity_poly.pdbx_seq_one_letter_code
_entity_poly.pdbx_strand_id
1 'polypeptide(L)'
;MLKQLHISNYALIDKLNVSFESGFNVITGETGAGKSILLGALGFALGDRADTNVLYDKDKKCVVEAQFELKDNTLQSLFEENDLDFETDCIFRRELSPQKKSRAFINDTPVALQTMKEIGSQLVDIHSQHDSLLLTDADFQLRLLDDIAQNNALLTDYQAEYGNYNQLKRSLGDLKEMATKNTAENDYLKFQLDELDKADLKEGEYAEIEQTLSVMENSEEIKTLLVTANGLMEDSETAILGQVNELSSTLSRLKHLLPDTETLFERIENLKVELKDIAYDLRHKEDETQFDEEQLQNLQERYDLLSRLMMKHRLNEFEELIALRDSLKEKVNAFENIDEAIAQAEKQLKNSEKQLSSLAKKLHEKRCQAAVAFGEKVAQLVRQLAMPFAQFQVSVESQETFGSKGSDEIRFLFSANKGVAPDDIRRVASGGELSRLMLSIKSAVSDYNYIPTLIFDEIDTGVSGEVAAKIGGIMRQMGHSLQLISITHLPQVASQALHHYFIYKDNKGERTQSHIRLLNSSERTNEIAKMLSNDTITPEALRAAEVLLGK
;
A
#
# COMPACT_ATOMS: atom_id res chain seq x y z
N MET A 1 4.19 30.69 16.63
CA MET A 1 4.82 30.80 17.97
C MET A 1 3.79 30.91 19.06
N LEU A 2 4.09 30.44 20.27
CA LEU A 2 3.18 30.54 21.43
C LEU A 2 3.08 32.01 21.90
N LYS A 3 1.89 32.57 21.83
CA LYS A 3 1.63 33.97 22.25
C LYS A 3 1.15 34.04 23.70
N GLN A 4 0.20 33.18 24.05
CA GLN A 4 -0.45 33.26 25.35
C GLN A 4 -0.81 31.83 25.83
N LEU A 5 -0.68 31.65 27.14
CA LEU A 5 -1.14 30.42 27.82
C LEU A 5 -2.06 30.85 28.97
N HIS A 6 -3.31 30.41 28.87
CA HIS A 6 -4.33 30.59 29.90
C HIS A 6 -4.60 29.25 30.57
N ILE A 7 -4.50 29.22 31.90
CA ILE A 7 -4.73 28.02 32.72
C ILE A 7 -5.78 28.35 33.77
N SER A 8 -6.78 27.52 33.90
CA SER A 8 -7.81 27.60 34.93
C SER A 8 -8.04 26.25 35.56
N ASN A 9 -7.94 26.19 36.91
CA ASN A 9 -8.21 24.99 37.71
C ASN A 9 -7.32 23.78 37.37
N TYR A 10 -6.00 24.00 37.28
CA TYR A 10 -5.02 22.94 36.95
C TYR A 10 -3.94 22.82 38.04
N ALA A 11 -3.82 21.67 38.68
CA ALA A 11 -2.83 21.34 39.74
C ALA A 11 -2.78 22.38 40.87
N LEU A 12 -1.72 23.18 40.96
CA LEU A 12 -1.56 24.27 41.94
C LEU A 12 -1.95 25.66 41.36
N ILE A 13 -2.54 25.68 40.20
CA ILE A 13 -2.92 26.91 39.49
C ILE A 13 -4.44 27.05 39.51
N ASP A 14 -4.97 28.03 40.23
CA ASP A 14 -6.38 28.39 40.18
C ASP A 14 -6.67 29.16 38.86
N LYS A 15 -5.95 30.27 38.62
CA LYS A 15 -5.99 31.01 37.38
C LYS A 15 -4.61 31.61 37.07
N LEU A 16 -4.17 31.43 35.84
CA LEU A 16 -2.93 31.98 35.34
C LEU A 16 -3.10 32.41 33.90
N ASN A 17 -2.57 33.59 33.59
CA ASN A 17 -2.49 34.09 32.22
C ASN A 17 -1.08 34.62 31.99
N VAL A 18 -0.37 34.06 31.01
CA VAL A 18 0.99 34.47 30.67
C VAL A 18 1.11 34.67 29.17
N SER A 19 1.70 35.82 28.78
CA SER A 19 2.06 36.10 27.39
C SER A 19 3.55 35.88 27.23
N PHE A 20 3.94 35.19 26.14
CA PHE A 20 5.33 34.95 25.78
C PHE A 20 5.74 35.80 24.60
N GLU A 21 6.97 36.30 24.66
CA GLU A 21 7.54 37.12 23.61
C GLU A 21 8.34 36.27 22.60
N SER A 22 8.66 36.84 21.44
CA SER A 22 9.55 36.18 20.48
C SER A 22 10.98 36.09 21.01
N GLY A 23 11.78 35.19 20.46
CA GLY A 23 13.17 35.02 20.86
C GLY A 23 13.33 34.15 22.12
N PHE A 24 14.42 34.39 22.86
CA PHE A 24 14.78 33.57 24.02
C PHE A 24 14.08 34.05 25.30
N ASN A 25 13.18 33.26 25.83
CA ASN A 25 12.46 33.43 27.08
C ASN A 25 13.00 32.47 28.13
N VAL A 26 13.21 32.95 29.35
CA VAL A 26 13.60 32.11 30.48
C VAL A 26 12.55 32.17 31.59
N ILE A 27 12.33 31.03 32.25
CA ILE A 27 11.45 30.92 33.40
C ILE A 27 12.29 30.42 34.58
N THR A 28 12.39 31.27 35.63
CA THR A 28 13.02 30.92 36.89
C THR A 28 11.99 30.90 38.04
N GLY A 29 12.38 30.43 39.21
CA GLY A 29 11.53 30.44 40.39
C GLY A 29 11.86 29.29 41.36
N GLU A 30 11.19 29.28 42.48
CA GLU A 30 11.40 28.30 43.57
C GLU A 30 11.17 26.86 43.07
N THR A 31 11.93 25.90 43.66
CA THR A 31 11.72 24.47 43.42
C THR A 31 10.31 24.06 43.84
N GLY A 32 9.58 23.37 42.95
CA GLY A 32 8.20 22.99 43.22
C GLY A 32 7.17 24.12 43.10
N ALA A 33 7.55 25.34 42.63
CA ALA A 33 6.64 26.48 42.47
C ALA A 33 5.70 26.37 41.26
N GLY A 34 5.77 25.31 40.49
CA GLY A 34 4.85 25.12 39.37
C GLY A 34 5.49 25.16 37.99
N LYS A 35 6.83 25.16 37.89
CA LYS A 35 7.54 25.12 36.56
C LYS A 35 7.11 23.91 35.72
N SER A 36 7.20 22.72 36.30
CA SER A 36 6.75 21.48 35.60
C SER A 36 5.23 21.43 35.46
N ILE A 37 4.46 22.13 36.30
CA ILE A 37 3.01 22.24 36.19
C ILE A 37 2.63 23.08 34.95
N LEU A 38 3.38 24.14 34.67
CA LEU A 38 3.17 24.98 33.47
C LEU A 38 3.37 24.16 32.20
N LEU A 39 4.45 23.35 32.14
CA LEU A 39 4.71 22.47 31.01
C LEU A 39 3.65 21.36 30.88
N GLY A 40 3.25 20.77 32.00
CA GLY A 40 2.18 19.79 32.02
C GLY A 40 0.84 20.36 31.54
N ALA A 41 0.54 21.63 31.87
CA ALA A 41 -0.65 22.30 31.37
C ALA A 41 -0.55 22.56 29.84
N LEU A 42 0.61 22.99 29.36
CA LEU A 42 0.82 23.18 27.94
C LEU A 42 0.74 21.86 27.16
N GLY A 43 1.40 20.79 27.64
CA GLY A 43 1.29 19.44 27.05
C GLY A 43 -0.15 18.95 27.06
N PHE A 44 -0.89 19.21 28.13
CA PHE A 44 -2.32 18.91 28.20
C PHE A 44 -3.10 19.63 27.10
N ALA A 45 -2.86 20.93 26.86
CA ALA A 45 -3.50 21.68 25.78
C ALA A 45 -3.11 21.18 24.39
N LEU A 46 -1.90 20.64 24.23
CA LEU A 46 -1.37 20.10 22.97
C LEU A 46 -1.72 18.63 22.71
N GLY A 47 -2.49 18.00 23.58
CA GLY A 47 -3.01 16.66 23.32
C GLY A 47 -2.37 15.54 24.13
N ASP A 48 -1.56 15.83 25.14
CA ASP A 48 -1.02 14.81 26.02
C ASP A 48 -2.11 14.16 26.90
N ARG A 49 -1.84 12.96 27.39
CA ARG A 49 -2.79 12.25 28.26
C ARG A 49 -3.04 13.04 29.54
N ALA A 50 -4.30 13.24 29.87
CA ALA A 50 -4.70 13.89 31.11
C ALA A 50 -4.46 12.97 32.30
N ASP A 51 -3.70 13.43 33.29
CA ASP A 51 -3.84 12.87 34.63
C ASP A 51 -5.18 13.39 35.20
N THR A 52 -6.08 12.48 35.53
CA THR A 52 -7.42 12.82 36.03
C THR A 52 -7.41 13.41 37.46
N ASN A 53 -6.25 13.49 38.12
CA ASN A 53 -6.07 14.05 39.47
C ASN A 53 -5.56 15.49 39.44
N VAL A 54 -5.42 16.12 38.25
CA VAL A 54 -4.87 17.49 38.14
C VAL A 54 -5.83 18.63 38.48
N LEU A 55 -7.08 18.35 38.90
CA LEU A 55 -8.01 19.43 39.24
C LEU A 55 -7.61 20.10 40.55
N TYR A 56 -7.37 21.44 40.54
CA TYR A 56 -7.14 22.24 41.71
C TYR A 56 -8.36 22.25 42.65
N ASP A 57 -9.53 22.52 42.07
CA ASP A 57 -10.84 22.38 42.73
C ASP A 57 -11.59 21.24 42.03
N LYS A 58 -11.94 20.21 42.82
CA LYS A 58 -12.56 18.99 42.27
C LYS A 58 -13.99 19.19 41.77
N ASP A 59 -14.62 20.29 42.16
CA ASP A 59 -16.00 20.61 41.78
C ASP A 59 -16.08 21.50 40.53
N LYS A 60 -14.94 22.02 40.06
CA LYS A 60 -14.87 22.90 38.89
C LYS A 60 -14.17 22.21 37.72
N LYS A 61 -14.52 22.63 36.51
CA LYS A 61 -13.82 22.19 35.31
C LYS A 61 -12.43 22.82 35.22
N CYS A 62 -11.47 22.05 34.71
CA CYS A 62 -10.18 22.58 34.27
C CYS A 62 -10.30 23.04 32.81
N VAL A 63 -9.69 24.19 32.50
CA VAL A 63 -9.56 24.72 31.15
C VAL A 63 -8.14 25.18 30.95
N VAL A 64 -7.49 24.70 29.88
CA VAL A 64 -6.19 25.21 29.44
C VAL A 64 -6.33 25.62 27.98
N GLU A 65 -5.91 26.85 27.68
CA GLU A 65 -5.90 27.42 26.35
C GLU A 65 -4.50 27.92 26.01
N ALA A 66 -3.97 27.47 24.87
CA ALA A 66 -2.71 27.91 24.30
C ALA A 66 -2.99 28.60 22.96
N GLN A 67 -2.66 29.90 22.88
CA GLN A 67 -2.83 30.71 21.67
C GLN A 67 -1.50 30.77 20.92
N PHE A 68 -1.55 30.45 19.64
CA PHE A 68 -0.41 30.46 18.72
C PHE A 68 -0.60 31.43 17.60
N GLU A 69 0.46 32.15 17.24
CA GLU A 69 0.54 32.91 16.00
C GLU A 69 1.19 32.03 14.93
N LEU A 70 0.46 31.73 13.86
CA LEU A 70 0.90 30.98 12.70
C LEU A 70 1.39 31.98 11.63
N LYS A 71 2.70 31.98 11.34
CA LYS A 71 3.29 32.97 10.42
C LYS A 71 3.26 32.54 8.96
N ASP A 72 3.23 31.24 8.72
CA ASP A 72 3.34 30.62 7.39
C ASP A 72 2.17 29.68 7.11
N ASN A 73 1.79 29.59 5.84
CA ASN A 73 0.74 28.66 5.38
C ASN A 73 1.20 27.19 5.31
N THR A 74 2.33 26.86 5.92
CA THR A 74 2.89 25.50 5.89
C THR A 74 1.98 24.45 6.54
N LEU A 75 1.14 24.88 7.47
CA LEU A 75 0.17 24.02 8.15
C LEU A 75 -1.23 24.05 7.51
N GLN A 76 -1.45 24.88 6.49
CA GLN A 76 -2.76 25.05 5.88
C GLN A 76 -3.31 23.72 5.34
N SER A 77 -2.49 22.93 4.63
CA SER A 77 -2.91 21.61 4.12
C SER A 77 -3.31 20.66 5.24
N LEU A 78 -2.58 20.66 6.38
CA LEU A 78 -2.89 19.82 7.52
C LEU A 78 -4.21 20.21 8.21
N PHE A 79 -4.53 21.50 8.23
CA PHE A 79 -5.83 21.99 8.71
C PHE A 79 -6.96 21.60 7.77
N GLU A 80 -6.79 21.77 6.45
CA GLU A 80 -7.75 21.39 5.42
C GLU A 80 -8.03 19.86 5.41
N GLU A 81 -6.99 19.02 5.55
CA GLU A 81 -7.12 17.58 5.64
C GLU A 81 -7.94 17.10 6.87
N ASN A 82 -8.00 17.93 7.92
CA ASN A 82 -8.74 17.64 9.14
C ASN A 82 -10.06 18.43 9.26
N ASP A 83 -10.55 19.05 8.19
CA ASP A 83 -11.76 19.90 8.16
C ASP A 83 -11.73 21.03 9.19
N LEU A 84 -10.58 21.70 9.35
CA LEU A 84 -10.37 22.80 10.29
C LEU A 84 -10.11 24.12 9.54
N ASP A 85 -10.66 25.21 10.06
CA ASP A 85 -10.38 26.55 9.56
C ASP A 85 -8.95 26.98 9.95
N PHE A 86 -8.17 27.41 8.96
CA PHE A 86 -6.83 27.94 9.18
C PHE A 86 -6.91 29.44 9.49
N GLU A 87 -6.51 29.81 10.69
CA GLU A 87 -6.42 31.19 11.15
C GLU A 87 -5.01 31.52 11.63
N THR A 88 -4.55 32.74 11.41
CA THR A 88 -3.23 33.22 11.88
C THR A 88 -3.12 33.19 13.41
N ASP A 89 -4.19 33.47 14.12
CA ASP A 89 -4.31 33.31 15.57
C ASP A 89 -5.09 32.04 15.88
N CYS A 90 -4.37 30.97 16.23
CA CYS A 90 -4.94 29.64 16.46
C CYS A 90 -4.96 29.33 17.96
N ILE A 91 -6.11 28.87 18.49
CA ILE A 91 -6.30 28.57 19.90
C ILE A 91 -6.49 27.06 20.08
N PHE A 92 -5.59 26.44 20.84
CA PHE A 92 -5.73 25.07 21.33
C PHE A 92 -6.35 25.09 22.71
N ARG A 93 -7.56 24.56 22.85
CA ARG A 93 -8.28 24.53 24.13
C ARG A 93 -8.57 23.10 24.56
N ARG A 94 -8.20 22.80 25.80
CA ARG A 94 -8.49 21.52 26.44
C ARG A 94 -9.31 21.72 27.70
N GLU A 95 -10.37 20.94 27.85
CA GLU A 95 -11.23 20.95 29.03
C GLU A 95 -11.25 19.59 29.70
N LEU A 96 -11.21 19.58 31.03
CA LEU A 96 -11.43 18.38 31.85
C LEU A 96 -12.53 18.67 32.87
N SER A 97 -13.62 17.91 32.82
CA SER A 97 -14.74 18.08 33.75
C SER A 97 -14.47 17.36 35.08
N PRO A 98 -15.18 17.71 36.18
CA PRO A 98 -15.16 16.97 37.44
C PRO A 98 -15.47 15.47 37.30
N GLN A 99 -16.29 15.12 36.28
CA GLN A 99 -16.62 13.72 35.95
C GLN A 99 -15.55 13.03 35.10
N LYS A 100 -14.34 13.61 35.00
CA LYS A 100 -13.20 13.06 34.25
C LYS A 100 -13.43 12.96 32.73
N LYS A 101 -14.40 13.69 32.18
CA LYS A 101 -14.59 13.76 30.72
C LYS A 101 -13.70 14.86 30.17
N SER A 102 -12.87 14.51 29.18
CA SER A 102 -11.98 15.45 28.48
C SER A 102 -12.55 15.81 27.11
N ARG A 103 -12.40 17.11 26.74
CA ARG A 103 -12.78 17.64 25.43
C ARG A 103 -11.61 18.46 24.87
N ALA A 104 -11.40 18.38 23.57
CA ALA A 104 -10.34 19.06 22.86
C ALA A 104 -10.95 19.93 21.74
N PHE A 105 -10.41 21.14 21.56
CA PHE A 105 -10.88 22.08 20.56
C PHE A 105 -9.67 22.78 19.93
N ILE A 106 -9.72 22.97 18.63
CA ILE A 106 -8.83 23.86 17.88
C ILE A 106 -9.72 24.97 17.32
N ASN A 107 -9.39 26.23 17.68
CA ASN A 107 -10.29 27.35 17.57
C ASN A 107 -11.61 26.98 18.30
N ASP A 108 -12.75 27.09 17.71
CA ASP A 108 -14.01 26.65 18.33
C ASP A 108 -14.49 25.26 17.88
N THR A 109 -13.70 24.56 17.03
CA THR A 109 -14.05 23.26 16.46
C THR A 109 -13.62 22.12 17.40
N PRO A 110 -14.53 21.21 17.81
CA PRO A 110 -14.18 20.03 18.58
C PRO A 110 -13.33 19.07 17.73
N VAL A 111 -12.22 18.60 18.28
CA VAL A 111 -11.30 17.69 17.57
C VAL A 111 -11.01 16.41 18.35
N ALA A 112 -10.58 15.36 17.63
CA ALA A 112 -10.00 14.19 18.26
C ALA A 112 -8.66 14.53 18.92
N LEU A 113 -8.34 13.81 20.01
CA LEU A 113 -7.09 14.03 20.73
C LEU A 113 -5.85 13.79 19.87
N GLN A 114 -5.94 12.85 18.95
CA GLN A 114 -4.88 12.53 18.02
C GLN A 114 -4.61 13.67 17.04
N THR A 115 -5.65 14.26 16.46
CA THR A 115 -5.55 15.43 15.58
C THR A 115 -4.94 16.62 16.32
N MET A 116 -5.38 16.88 17.57
CA MET A 116 -4.79 17.92 18.40
C MET A 116 -3.29 17.70 18.64
N LYS A 117 -2.88 16.47 18.90
CA LYS A 117 -1.47 16.11 19.14
C LYS A 117 -0.65 16.23 17.85
N GLU A 118 -1.19 15.81 16.72
CA GLU A 118 -0.55 15.89 15.41
C GLU A 118 -0.25 17.33 15.02
N ILE A 119 -1.25 18.21 15.04
CA ILE A 119 -1.07 19.63 14.72
C ILE A 119 -0.22 20.32 15.79
N GLY A 120 -0.44 20.02 17.08
CA GLY A 120 0.30 20.60 18.21
C GLY A 120 1.80 20.29 18.16
N SER A 121 2.19 19.09 17.70
CA SER A 121 3.59 18.70 17.54
C SER A 121 4.34 19.47 16.44
N GLN A 122 3.61 20.09 15.52
CA GLN A 122 4.19 20.98 14.51
C GLN A 122 4.38 22.43 15.03
N LEU A 123 3.77 22.76 16.15
CA LEU A 123 3.82 24.12 16.73
C LEU A 123 4.79 24.25 17.89
N VAL A 124 4.89 23.20 18.70
CA VAL A 124 5.73 23.20 19.91
C VAL A 124 6.45 21.88 20.04
N ASP A 125 7.74 21.96 20.28
CA ASP A 125 8.58 20.84 20.69
C ASP A 125 8.99 21.06 22.16
N ILE A 126 8.46 20.23 23.05
CA ILE A 126 8.76 20.30 24.49
C ILE A 126 9.82 19.24 24.78
N HIS A 127 11.00 19.68 25.17
CA HIS A 127 12.08 18.81 25.58
C HIS A 127 12.15 18.70 27.10
N SER A 128 11.71 17.57 27.63
CA SER A 128 11.81 17.19 29.05
C SER A 128 12.92 16.16 29.27
N GLN A 129 13.24 15.91 30.54
CA GLN A 129 14.27 14.94 30.94
C GLN A 129 14.02 13.51 30.39
N HIS A 130 12.77 13.20 29.99
CA HIS A 130 12.37 11.91 29.42
C HIS A 130 12.40 11.85 27.88
N ASP A 131 12.50 12.98 27.18
CA ASP A 131 12.42 13.06 25.72
C ASP A 131 13.74 12.75 24.98
N SER A 132 14.81 12.51 25.73
CA SER A 132 16.05 11.95 25.16
C SER A 132 15.81 10.62 24.42
N LEU A 133 14.67 9.95 24.67
CA LEU A 133 14.23 8.75 23.97
C LEU A 133 13.88 9.01 22.48
N LEU A 134 13.48 10.22 22.10
CA LEU A 134 13.18 10.55 20.70
C LEU A 134 14.41 10.42 19.79
N LEU A 135 15.60 10.73 20.31
CA LEU A 135 16.84 10.55 19.55
C LEU A 135 17.11 9.09 19.19
N THR A 136 16.53 8.15 19.92
CA THR A 136 16.69 6.72 19.67
C THR A 136 15.66 6.17 18.69
N ASP A 137 14.67 6.97 18.31
CA ASP A 137 13.65 6.60 17.33
C ASP A 137 14.19 6.71 15.90
N ALA A 138 14.17 5.59 15.18
CA ALA A 138 14.70 5.52 13.81
C ALA A 138 13.89 6.39 12.83
N ASP A 139 12.58 6.48 13.02
CA ASP A 139 11.71 7.32 12.18
C ASP A 139 11.98 8.82 12.41
N PHE A 140 12.31 9.20 13.64
CA PHE A 140 12.74 10.56 13.96
C PHE A 140 14.08 10.88 13.30
N GLN A 141 15.07 9.99 13.41
CA GLN A 141 16.39 10.19 12.81
C GLN A 141 16.31 10.33 11.29
N LEU A 142 15.50 9.51 10.63
CA LEU A 142 15.26 9.55 9.19
C LEU A 142 14.60 10.87 8.76
N ARG A 143 13.51 11.26 9.45
CA ARG A 143 12.81 12.51 9.15
C ARG A 143 13.73 13.71 9.31
N LEU A 144 14.46 13.77 10.41
CA LEU A 144 15.36 14.88 10.68
C LEU A 144 16.44 15.00 9.59
N LEU A 145 16.99 13.88 9.11
CA LEU A 145 17.98 13.90 8.04
C LEU A 145 17.36 14.30 6.69
N ASP A 146 16.13 13.85 6.39
CA ASP A 146 15.39 14.26 5.18
C ASP A 146 15.08 15.75 5.17
N ASP A 147 14.73 16.30 6.32
CA ASP A 147 14.48 17.72 6.50
C ASP A 147 15.75 18.54 6.22
N ILE A 148 16.88 18.14 6.80
CA ILE A 148 18.19 18.77 6.56
C ILE A 148 18.59 18.67 5.09
N ALA A 149 18.35 17.53 4.46
CA ALA A 149 18.62 17.30 3.05
C ALA A 149 17.61 17.97 2.09
N GLN A 150 16.55 18.59 2.62
CA GLN A 150 15.44 19.17 1.85
C GLN A 150 14.86 18.17 0.84
N ASN A 151 14.56 16.97 1.33
CA ASN A 151 14.12 15.87 0.49
C ASN A 151 12.61 15.82 0.25
N ASN A 152 11.80 16.74 0.76
CA ASN A 152 10.34 16.68 0.78
C ASN A 152 9.74 16.40 -0.61
N ALA A 153 10.15 17.13 -1.64
CA ALA A 153 9.65 16.90 -3.01
C ALA A 153 10.06 15.52 -3.55
N LEU A 154 11.32 15.13 -3.36
CA LEU A 154 11.84 13.84 -3.82
C LEU A 154 11.20 12.67 -3.07
N LEU A 155 10.88 12.86 -1.79
CA LEU A 155 10.20 11.87 -0.96
C LEU A 155 8.74 11.68 -1.41
N THR A 156 8.06 12.76 -1.78
CA THR A 156 6.70 12.71 -2.34
C THR A 156 6.69 11.91 -3.65
N ASP A 157 7.62 12.20 -4.56
CA ASP A 157 7.76 11.45 -5.82
C ASP A 157 8.05 9.97 -5.56
N TYR A 158 8.94 9.68 -4.60
CA TYR A 158 9.27 8.31 -4.21
C TYR A 158 8.07 7.57 -3.64
N GLN A 159 7.30 8.20 -2.75
CA GLN A 159 6.12 7.60 -2.13
C GLN A 159 5.00 7.30 -3.13
N ALA A 160 4.80 8.20 -4.11
CA ALA A 160 3.86 7.98 -5.20
C ALA A 160 4.26 6.74 -6.02
N GLU A 161 5.55 6.63 -6.40
CA GLU A 161 6.05 5.49 -7.17
C GLU A 161 6.07 4.20 -6.34
N TYR A 162 6.35 4.27 -5.04
CA TYR A 162 6.27 3.13 -4.13
C TYR A 162 4.84 2.59 -4.00
N GLY A 163 3.85 3.49 -3.97
CA GLY A 163 2.43 3.13 -4.03
C GLY A 163 2.08 2.37 -5.31
N ASN A 164 2.50 2.91 -6.47
CA ASN A 164 2.34 2.29 -7.79
C ASN A 164 3.01 0.91 -7.87
N TYR A 165 4.26 0.80 -7.43
CA TYR A 165 5.01 -0.47 -7.36
C TYR A 165 4.26 -1.54 -6.56
N ASN A 166 3.77 -1.20 -5.37
CA ASN A 166 3.02 -2.14 -4.53
C ASN A 166 1.69 -2.56 -5.15
N GLN A 167 1.01 -1.65 -5.83
CA GLN A 167 -0.24 -1.96 -6.54
C GLN A 167 0.02 -2.94 -7.69
N LEU A 168 1.03 -2.67 -8.52
CA LEU A 168 1.44 -3.57 -9.62
C LEU A 168 1.87 -4.94 -9.11
N LYS A 169 2.60 -5.00 -8.00
CA LYS A 169 3.03 -6.24 -7.36
C LYS A 169 1.85 -7.08 -6.87
N ARG A 170 0.83 -6.46 -6.30
CA ARG A 170 -0.41 -7.14 -5.88
C ARG A 170 -1.18 -7.65 -7.09
N SER A 171 -1.43 -6.80 -8.09
CA SER A 171 -2.14 -7.19 -9.31
C SER A 171 -1.46 -8.35 -10.03
N LEU A 172 -0.13 -8.36 -10.11
CA LEU A 172 0.62 -9.48 -10.67
C LEU A 172 0.46 -10.76 -9.83
N GLY A 173 0.42 -10.64 -8.51
CA GLY A 173 0.14 -11.74 -7.59
C GLY A 173 -1.22 -12.38 -7.86
N ASP A 174 -2.25 -11.55 -7.97
CA ASP A 174 -3.63 -11.97 -8.23
C ASP A 174 -3.76 -12.68 -9.59
N LEU A 175 -3.13 -12.11 -10.66
CA LEU A 175 -3.11 -12.73 -11.99
C LEU A 175 -2.40 -14.10 -11.98
N LYS A 176 -1.27 -14.22 -11.29
CA LYS A 176 -0.54 -15.50 -11.17
C LYS A 176 -1.31 -16.54 -10.35
N GLU A 177 -2.04 -16.12 -9.32
CA GLU A 177 -2.91 -17.01 -8.56
C GLU A 177 -4.08 -17.52 -9.41
N MET A 178 -4.70 -16.64 -10.22
CA MET A 178 -5.72 -17.03 -11.19
C MET A 178 -5.19 -18.02 -12.23
N ALA A 179 -4.02 -17.76 -12.81
CA ALA A 179 -3.38 -18.66 -13.78
C ALA A 179 -3.08 -20.04 -13.18
N THR A 180 -2.55 -20.09 -11.95
CA THR A 180 -2.18 -21.36 -11.30
C THR A 180 -3.38 -22.23 -10.92
N LYS A 181 -4.48 -21.63 -10.48
CA LYS A 181 -5.71 -22.37 -10.15
C LYS A 181 -6.33 -23.05 -11.38
N ASN A 182 -6.09 -22.50 -12.56
CA ASN A 182 -6.75 -22.89 -13.79
C ASN A 182 -5.88 -23.72 -14.75
N THR A 183 -4.61 -23.98 -14.45
CA THR A 183 -3.67 -24.66 -15.39
C THR A 183 -4.16 -26.05 -15.80
N ALA A 184 -4.59 -26.88 -14.85
CA ALA A 184 -5.08 -28.24 -15.16
C ALA A 184 -6.41 -28.22 -15.94
N GLU A 185 -7.26 -27.22 -15.67
CA GLU A 185 -8.52 -27.03 -16.39
C GLU A 185 -8.24 -26.54 -17.83
N ASN A 186 -7.31 -25.63 -18.01
CA ASN A 186 -6.94 -25.10 -19.31
C ASN A 186 -6.35 -26.19 -20.22
N ASP A 187 -5.45 -27.04 -19.71
CA ASP A 187 -4.89 -28.14 -20.48
C ASP A 187 -5.98 -29.12 -20.94
N TYR A 188 -6.96 -29.40 -20.09
CA TYR A 188 -8.10 -30.25 -20.43
C TYR A 188 -9.01 -29.59 -21.49
N LEU A 189 -9.31 -28.31 -21.36
CA LEU A 189 -10.10 -27.56 -22.35
C LEU A 189 -9.39 -27.46 -23.71
N LYS A 190 -8.08 -27.21 -23.71
CA LYS A 190 -7.26 -27.23 -24.95
C LYS A 190 -7.29 -28.58 -25.63
N PHE A 191 -7.17 -29.67 -24.88
CA PHE A 191 -7.26 -31.02 -25.44
C PHE A 191 -8.63 -31.28 -26.08
N GLN A 192 -9.73 -30.89 -25.41
CA GLN A 192 -11.07 -31.05 -25.96
C GLN A 192 -11.29 -30.19 -27.21
N LEU A 193 -10.81 -28.95 -27.20
CA LEU A 193 -10.91 -28.05 -28.34
C LEU A 193 -10.14 -28.60 -29.56
N ASP A 194 -8.90 -29.05 -29.37
CA ASP A 194 -8.06 -29.62 -30.43
C ASP A 194 -8.71 -30.86 -31.09
N GLU A 195 -9.39 -31.68 -30.30
CA GLU A 195 -10.14 -32.83 -30.80
C GLU A 195 -11.32 -32.41 -31.68
N LEU A 196 -12.09 -31.39 -31.26
CA LEU A 196 -13.25 -30.90 -32.01
C LEU A 196 -12.82 -30.08 -33.25
N ASP A 197 -11.73 -29.32 -33.17
CA ASP A 197 -11.18 -28.60 -34.32
C ASP A 197 -10.63 -29.55 -35.39
N LYS A 198 -9.96 -30.64 -35.00
CA LYS A 198 -9.50 -31.71 -35.91
C LYS A 198 -10.65 -32.42 -36.59
N ALA A 199 -11.80 -32.47 -35.93
CA ALA A 199 -12.99 -33.09 -36.51
C ALA A 199 -13.63 -32.22 -37.64
N ASP A 200 -13.23 -30.97 -37.83
CA ASP A 200 -13.73 -30.05 -38.87
C ASP A 200 -15.26 -30.06 -39.01
N LEU A 201 -15.95 -29.71 -37.91
CA LEU A 201 -17.40 -29.75 -37.78
C LEU A 201 -18.07 -28.68 -38.64
N LYS A 202 -19.03 -29.09 -39.50
CA LYS A 202 -19.81 -28.19 -40.37
C LYS A 202 -21.30 -28.25 -40.02
N GLU A 203 -21.95 -27.08 -40.05
CA GLU A 203 -23.39 -27.01 -39.79
C GLU A 203 -24.19 -27.87 -40.77
N GLY A 204 -25.14 -28.65 -40.24
CA GLY A 204 -26.03 -29.51 -41.05
C GLY A 204 -25.40 -30.78 -41.57
N GLU A 205 -24.06 -30.98 -41.46
CA GLU A 205 -23.34 -32.12 -42.02
C GLU A 205 -23.89 -33.48 -41.55
N TYR A 206 -24.21 -33.58 -40.26
CA TYR A 206 -24.70 -34.83 -39.65
C TYR A 206 -26.03 -35.30 -40.28
N ALA A 207 -26.98 -34.38 -40.45
CA ALA A 207 -28.28 -34.66 -41.02
C ALA A 207 -28.16 -35.00 -42.52
N GLU A 208 -27.26 -34.29 -43.25
CA GLU A 208 -27.01 -34.59 -44.66
C GLU A 208 -26.39 -35.96 -44.85
N ILE A 209 -25.44 -36.34 -44.01
CA ILE A 209 -24.81 -37.66 -44.04
C ILE A 209 -25.86 -38.75 -43.69
N GLU A 210 -26.65 -38.57 -42.66
CA GLU A 210 -27.70 -39.52 -42.23
C GLU A 210 -28.71 -39.75 -43.35
N GLN A 211 -29.19 -38.69 -44.02
CA GLN A 211 -30.08 -38.79 -45.13
C GLN A 211 -29.44 -39.51 -46.31
N THR A 212 -28.17 -39.18 -46.64
CA THR A 212 -27.44 -39.77 -47.75
C THR A 212 -27.16 -41.26 -47.49
N LEU A 213 -26.75 -41.64 -46.28
CA LEU A 213 -26.54 -43.04 -45.88
C LEU A 213 -27.82 -43.86 -46.03
N SER A 214 -28.96 -43.34 -45.56
CA SER A 214 -30.25 -44.02 -45.70
C SER A 214 -30.63 -44.31 -47.14
N VAL A 215 -30.34 -43.36 -48.07
CA VAL A 215 -30.57 -43.58 -49.50
C VAL A 215 -29.61 -44.61 -50.10
N MET A 216 -28.32 -44.53 -49.72
CA MET A 216 -27.30 -45.46 -50.24
C MET A 216 -27.48 -46.88 -49.74
N GLU A 217 -27.83 -47.11 -48.48
CA GLU A 217 -28.14 -48.44 -47.92
C GLU A 217 -29.35 -49.08 -48.66
N ASN A 218 -30.39 -48.28 -48.93
CA ASN A 218 -31.51 -48.77 -49.75
C ASN A 218 -31.06 -49.12 -51.18
N SER A 219 -30.15 -48.33 -51.77
CA SER A 219 -29.59 -48.63 -53.10
C SER A 219 -28.76 -49.88 -53.14
N GLU A 220 -27.98 -50.18 -52.06
CA GLU A 220 -27.21 -51.42 -51.91
C GLU A 220 -28.15 -52.65 -51.85
N GLU A 221 -29.21 -52.58 -51.04
CA GLU A 221 -30.20 -53.65 -50.96
C GLU A 221 -30.89 -53.89 -52.29
N ILE A 222 -31.33 -52.80 -52.98
CA ILE A 222 -31.94 -52.86 -54.30
C ILE A 222 -30.99 -53.51 -55.30
N LYS A 223 -29.71 -53.08 -55.34
CA LYS A 223 -28.70 -53.68 -56.25
C LYS A 223 -28.50 -55.16 -55.99
N THR A 224 -28.38 -55.56 -54.74
CA THR A 224 -28.23 -56.97 -54.30
C THR A 224 -29.42 -57.82 -54.76
N LEU A 225 -30.64 -57.27 -54.60
CA LEU A 225 -31.86 -57.94 -55.06
C LEU A 225 -31.93 -58.05 -56.60
N LEU A 226 -31.53 -57.02 -57.33
CA LEU A 226 -31.49 -57.00 -58.81
C LEU A 226 -30.44 -58.00 -59.34
N VAL A 227 -29.22 -58.01 -58.74
CA VAL A 227 -28.17 -59.01 -59.09
C VAL A 227 -28.69 -60.42 -58.84
N THR A 228 -29.36 -60.65 -57.72
CA THR A 228 -29.93 -61.97 -57.41
C THR A 228 -31.02 -62.38 -58.41
N ALA A 229 -31.91 -61.44 -58.74
CA ALA A 229 -32.98 -61.69 -59.74
C ALA A 229 -32.40 -61.98 -61.13
N ASN A 230 -31.41 -61.20 -61.57
CA ASN A 230 -30.72 -61.43 -62.85
C ASN A 230 -30.00 -62.82 -62.88
N GLY A 231 -29.33 -63.12 -61.78
CA GLY A 231 -28.69 -64.49 -61.66
C GLY A 231 -29.68 -65.64 -61.75
N LEU A 232 -30.86 -65.47 -61.20
CA LEU A 232 -31.92 -66.50 -61.32
C LEU A 232 -32.49 -66.55 -62.72
N MET A 233 -32.55 -65.43 -63.43
CA MET A 233 -33.07 -65.35 -64.81
C MET A 233 -32.10 -65.94 -65.87
N GLU A 234 -30.80 -65.52 -65.82
CA GLU A 234 -29.85 -65.79 -66.90
C GLU A 234 -28.57 -66.53 -66.51
N ASP A 235 -27.98 -66.28 -65.30
CA ASP A 235 -26.58 -66.63 -65.01
C ASP A 235 -26.35 -67.88 -64.14
N SER A 236 -27.36 -68.56 -63.73
CA SER A 236 -27.23 -69.81 -62.91
C SER A 236 -27.31 -71.06 -63.77
N GLU A 237 -26.66 -72.15 -63.29
CA GLU A 237 -26.79 -73.48 -63.93
C GLU A 237 -28.25 -73.96 -64.08
N THR A 238 -29.14 -73.35 -63.30
CA THR A 238 -30.58 -73.59 -63.30
C THR A 238 -31.39 -72.40 -63.68
N ALA A 239 -30.82 -71.51 -64.50
CA ALA A 239 -31.48 -70.25 -64.91
C ALA A 239 -32.82 -70.55 -65.62
N ILE A 240 -33.82 -69.74 -65.26
CA ILE A 240 -35.18 -69.87 -65.73
C ILE A 240 -35.23 -69.90 -67.26
N LEU A 241 -34.51 -68.94 -67.93
CA LEU A 241 -34.43 -68.84 -69.37
C LEU A 241 -33.77 -70.10 -69.99
N GLY A 242 -32.77 -70.67 -69.32
CA GLY A 242 -32.13 -71.94 -69.70
C GLY A 242 -33.11 -73.11 -69.66
N GLN A 243 -33.86 -73.21 -68.56
CA GLN A 243 -34.84 -74.32 -68.40
C GLN A 243 -36.02 -74.16 -69.39
N VAL A 244 -36.49 -72.90 -69.66
CA VAL A 244 -37.57 -72.69 -70.59
C VAL A 244 -37.10 -72.95 -72.02
N ASN A 245 -35.82 -72.63 -72.38
CA ASN A 245 -35.24 -73.02 -73.69
C ASN A 245 -35.17 -74.51 -73.85
N GLU A 246 -34.78 -75.26 -72.86
CA GLU A 246 -34.75 -76.76 -72.83
C GLU A 246 -36.15 -77.36 -72.99
N LEU A 247 -37.14 -76.75 -72.28
CA LEU A 247 -38.53 -77.17 -72.35
C LEU A 247 -39.08 -76.84 -73.75
N SER A 248 -38.81 -75.66 -74.30
CA SER A 248 -39.21 -75.33 -75.71
C SER A 248 -38.63 -76.24 -76.74
N SER A 249 -37.32 -76.59 -76.58
CA SER A 249 -36.68 -77.57 -77.49
C SER A 249 -37.35 -78.97 -77.43
N THR A 250 -37.67 -79.39 -76.18
CA THR A 250 -38.36 -80.68 -75.99
C THR A 250 -39.77 -80.68 -76.54
N LEU A 251 -40.56 -79.59 -76.37
CA LEU A 251 -41.90 -79.47 -76.91
C LEU A 251 -41.86 -79.30 -78.47
N SER A 252 -40.81 -78.66 -78.98
CA SER A 252 -40.60 -78.62 -80.43
C SER A 252 -40.47 -80.01 -81.10
N ARG A 253 -39.80 -80.92 -80.38
CA ARG A 253 -39.68 -82.26 -80.86
C ARG A 253 -40.98 -83.06 -80.65
N LEU A 254 -41.69 -82.79 -79.54
CA LEU A 254 -42.93 -83.48 -79.20
C LEU A 254 -44.06 -83.14 -80.19
N LYS A 255 -44.19 -81.86 -80.60
CA LYS A 255 -45.23 -81.44 -81.58
C LYS A 255 -45.16 -82.17 -82.89
N HIS A 256 -43.95 -82.61 -83.29
CA HIS A 256 -43.80 -83.46 -84.55
C HIS A 256 -44.30 -84.87 -84.31
N LEU A 257 -44.38 -85.39 -83.08
CA LEU A 257 -44.81 -86.75 -82.71
C LEU A 257 -46.29 -86.77 -82.26
N LEU A 258 -46.73 -85.63 -81.65
CA LEU A 258 -48.06 -85.46 -81.07
C LEU A 258 -48.66 -84.07 -81.45
N PRO A 259 -49.41 -83.96 -82.59
CA PRO A 259 -49.89 -82.68 -83.12
C PRO A 259 -50.72 -81.85 -82.13
N ASP A 260 -51.46 -82.50 -81.19
CA ASP A 260 -52.25 -81.77 -80.17
C ASP A 260 -51.42 -80.94 -79.15
N THR A 261 -50.03 -81.08 -79.24
CA THR A 261 -49.14 -80.29 -78.35
C THR A 261 -48.63 -78.99 -78.98
N GLU A 262 -49.02 -78.66 -80.19
CA GLU A 262 -48.62 -77.41 -80.88
C GLU A 262 -49.00 -76.16 -80.08
N THR A 263 -50.17 -76.11 -79.51
CA THR A 263 -50.63 -74.99 -78.66
C THR A 263 -49.79 -74.87 -77.38
N LEU A 264 -49.25 -75.96 -76.79
CA LEU A 264 -48.32 -75.94 -75.65
C LEU A 264 -46.96 -75.37 -76.06
N PHE A 265 -46.47 -75.71 -77.24
CA PHE A 265 -45.24 -75.13 -77.77
C PHE A 265 -45.33 -73.67 -78.03
N GLU A 266 -46.42 -73.16 -78.70
CA GLU A 266 -46.67 -71.78 -78.90
C GLU A 266 -46.75 -71.00 -77.59
N ARG A 267 -47.40 -71.52 -76.59
CA ARG A 267 -47.48 -70.93 -75.23
C ARG A 267 -46.11 -70.81 -74.60
N ILE A 268 -45.23 -71.83 -74.71
CA ILE A 268 -43.86 -71.77 -74.16
C ILE A 268 -43.00 -70.80 -74.95
N GLU A 269 -43.13 -70.65 -76.25
CA GLU A 269 -42.42 -69.70 -77.04
C GLU A 269 -42.86 -68.24 -76.66
N ASN A 270 -44.14 -68.04 -76.46
CA ASN A 270 -44.63 -66.71 -75.96
C ASN A 270 -44.10 -66.42 -74.60
N LEU A 271 -44.12 -67.42 -73.66
CA LEU A 271 -43.56 -67.25 -72.30
C LEU A 271 -42.04 -66.94 -72.36
N LYS A 272 -41.31 -67.54 -73.31
CA LYS A 272 -39.89 -67.29 -73.50
C LYS A 272 -39.58 -65.87 -73.92
N VAL A 273 -40.44 -65.34 -74.84
CA VAL A 273 -40.32 -63.93 -75.26
C VAL A 273 -40.54 -63.02 -74.05
N GLU A 274 -41.62 -63.23 -73.25
CA GLU A 274 -41.97 -62.44 -72.12
C GLU A 274 -40.85 -62.48 -71.05
N LEU A 275 -40.29 -63.74 -70.79
CA LEU A 275 -39.21 -63.83 -69.79
C LEU A 275 -37.90 -63.13 -70.24
N LYS A 276 -37.63 -63.10 -71.57
CA LYS A 276 -36.49 -62.33 -72.15
C LYS A 276 -36.70 -60.82 -71.90
N ASP A 277 -37.91 -60.34 -72.13
CA ASP A 277 -38.20 -58.92 -71.95
C ASP A 277 -38.08 -58.58 -70.42
N ILE A 278 -38.56 -59.41 -69.52
CA ILE A 278 -38.38 -59.25 -68.08
C ILE A 278 -36.86 -59.26 -67.71
N ALA A 279 -36.07 -60.17 -68.26
CA ALA A 279 -34.63 -60.20 -68.01
C ALA A 279 -33.91 -58.96 -68.47
N TYR A 280 -34.32 -58.45 -69.68
CA TYR A 280 -33.80 -57.17 -70.18
C TYR A 280 -34.14 -55.99 -69.26
N ASP A 281 -35.40 -55.90 -68.82
CA ASP A 281 -35.83 -54.86 -67.91
C ASP A 281 -35.10 -54.90 -66.57
N LEU A 282 -34.91 -56.08 -66.00
CA LEU A 282 -34.17 -56.27 -64.76
C LEU A 282 -32.70 -55.88 -64.91
N ARG A 283 -32.06 -56.24 -66.00
CA ARG A 283 -30.66 -55.83 -66.30
C ARG A 283 -30.52 -54.34 -66.46
N HIS A 284 -31.47 -53.73 -67.18
CA HIS A 284 -31.50 -52.27 -67.40
C HIS A 284 -31.65 -51.56 -66.02
N LYS A 285 -32.49 -52.05 -65.10
CA LYS A 285 -32.65 -51.53 -63.78
C LYS A 285 -31.39 -51.70 -62.91
N GLU A 286 -30.66 -52.80 -63.05
CA GLU A 286 -29.38 -53.02 -62.38
C GLU A 286 -28.33 -52.01 -62.84
N ASP A 287 -28.23 -51.80 -64.17
CA ASP A 287 -27.30 -50.81 -64.75
C ASP A 287 -27.62 -49.35 -64.39
N GLU A 288 -28.91 -49.02 -64.23
CA GLU A 288 -29.36 -47.69 -63.78
C GLU A 288 -29.08 -47.47 -62.27
N THR A 289 -28.95 -48.50 -61.46
CA THR A 289 -28.72 -48.37 -60.03
C THR A 289 -27.24 -48.15 -59.77
N GLN A 290 -26.86 -46.83 -59.64
CA GLN A 290 -25.50 -46.43 -59.29
C GLN A 290 -25.29 -46.72 -57.77
N PHE A 291 -24.26 -47.49 -57.44
CA PHE A 291 -23.82 -47.76 -56.07
C PHE A 291 -22.31 -47.56 -56.02
N ASP A 292 -21.88 -46.60 -55.12
CA ASP A 292 -20.49 -46.29 -54.89
C ASP A 292 -20.12 -46.76 -53.47
N GLU A 293 -19.44 -47.90 -53.39
CA GLU A 293 -19.05 -48.53 -52.14
C GLU A 293 -18.01 -47.71 -51.35
N GLU A 294 -17.08 -47.04 -52.05
CA GLU A 294 -16.06 -46.20 -51.44
C GLU A 294 -16.72 -44.95 -50.79
N GLN A 295 -17.69 -44.34 -51.48
CA GLN A 295 -18.44 -43.21 -50.96
C GLN A 295 -19.28 -43.60 -49.72
N LEU A 296 -19.93 -44.78 -49.77
CA LEU A 296 -20.70 -45.29 -48.63
C LEU A 296 -19.80 -45.48 -47.40
N GLN A 297 -18.64 -46.15 -47.58
CA GLN A 297 -17.68 -46.37 -46.48
C GLN A 297 -17.16 -45.05 -45.89
N ASN A 298 -16.81 -44.11 -46.71
CA ASN A 298 -16.33 -42.77 -46.28
C ASN A 298 -17.41 -42.05 -45.45
N LEU A 299 -18.66 -42.09 -45.89
CA LEU A 299 -19.77 -41.46 -45.16
C LEU A 299 -20.07 -42.19 -43.81
N GLN A 300 -19.99 -43.51 -43.78
CA GLN A 300 -20.13 -44.29 -42.54
C GLN A 300 -19.02 -43.97 -41.54
N GLU A 301 -17.76 -43.94 -41.99
CA GLU A 301 -16.62 -43.55 -41.11
C GLU A 301 -16.80 -42.15 -40.56
N ARG A 302 -17.29 -41.20 -41.38
CA ARG A 302 -17.57 -39.83 -40.96
C ARG A 302 -18.71 -39.75 -39.96
N TYR A 303 -19.81 -40.46 -40.23
CA TYR A 303 -20.97 -40.56 -39.33
C TYR A 303 -20.59 -41.14 -37.98
N ASP A 304 -19.81 -42.21 -37.96
CA ASP A 304 -19.30 -42.85 -36.74
C ASP A 304 -18.38 -41.93 -35.95
N LEU A 305 -17.56 -41.14 -36.63
CA LEU A 305 -16.72 -40.15 -35.94
C LEU A 305 -17.56 -39.10 -35.23
N LEU A 306 -18.55 -38.52 -35.93
CA LEU A 306 -19.42 -37.49 -35.37
C LEU A 306 -20.27 -38.04 -34.24
N SER A 307 -20.87 -39.20 -34.41
CA SER A 307 -21.67 -39.89 -33.40
C SER A 307 -20.86 -40.24 -32.15
N ARG A 308 -19.60 -40.69 -32.31
CA ARG A 308 -18.68 -40.92 -31.16
C ARG A 308 -18.37 -39.65 -30.40
N LEU A 309 -18.17 -38.53 -31.09
CA LEU A 309 -17.92 -37.23 -30.45
C LEU A 309 -19.16 -36.75 -29.67
N MET A 310 -20.37 -36.91 -30.23
CA MET A 310 -21.62 -36.59 -29.53
C MET A 310 -21.78 -37.43 -28.29
N MET A 311 -21.57 -38.73 -28.37
CA MET A 311 -21.64 -39.64 -27.20
C MET A 311 -20.60 -39.30 -26.14
N LYS A 312 -19.35 -39.05 -26.55
CA LYS A 312 -18.28 -38.67 -25.63
C LYS A 312 -18.61 -37.42 -24.83
N HIS A 313 -19.20 -36.42 -25.49
CA HIS A 313 -19.57 -35.16 -24.86
C HIS A 313 -21.02 -35.18 -24.28
N ARG A 314 -21.73 -36.33 -24.38
CA ARG A 314 -23.10 -36.53 -23.87
C ARG A 314 -24.11 -35.52 -24.45
N LEU A 315 -23.99 -35.27 -25.75
CA LEU A 315 -24.86 -34.37 -26.48
C LEU A 315 -25.89 -35.16 -27.29
N ASN A 316 -27.09 -34.62 -27.46
CA ASN A 316 -28.17 -35.27 -28.18
C ASN A 316 -28.32 -34.74 -29.61
N GLU A 317 -27.90 -33.48 -29.83
CA GLU A 317 -27.99 -32.80 -31.13
C GLU A 317 -26.61 -32.41 -31.61
N PHE A 318 -26.39 -32.50 -32.94
CA PHE A 318 -25.09 -32.19 -33.53
C PHE A 318 -24.72 -30.72 -33.41
N GLU A 319 -25.68 -29.82 -33.46
CA GLU A 319 -25.53 -28.39 -33.28
C GLU A 319 -24.95 -28.04 -31.89
N GLU A 320 -25.28 -28.84 -30.88
CA GLU A 320 -24.70 -28.70 -29.53
C GLU A 320 -23.18 -28.97 -29.52
N LEU A 321 -22.69 -29.84 -30.44
CA LEU A 321 -21.26 -30.13 -30.54
C LEU A 321 -20.48 -28.92 -31.10
N ILE A 322 -21.05 -28.22 -32.08
CA ILE A 322 -20.52 -26.97 -32.63
C ILE A 322 -20.54 -25.87 -31.56
N ALA A 323 -21.65 -25.71 -30.85
CA ALA A 323 -21.78 -24.75 -29.76
C ALA A 323 -20.75 -25.03 -28.64
N LEU A 324 -20.51 -26.32 -28.31
CA LEU A 324 -19.48 -26.70 -27.36
C LEU A 324 -18.09 -26.30 -27.82
N ARG A 325 -17.72 -26.57 -29.08
CA ARG A 325 -16.43 -26.15 -29.67
C ARG A 325 -16.24 -24.65 -29.53
N ASP A 326 -17.24 -23.85 -29.87
CA ASP A 326 -17.17 -22.40 -29.83
C ASP A 326 -17.05 -21.89 -28.38
N SER A 327 -17.79 -22.48 -27.45
CA SER A 327 -17.64 -22.18 -26.00
C SER A 327 -16.26 -22.53 -25.46
N LEU A 328 -15.71 -23.67 -25.86
CA LEU A 328 -14.34 -24.08 -25.47
C LEU A 328 -13.31 -23.12 -26.03
N LYS A 329 -13.48 -22.65 -27.26
CA LYS A 329 -12.61 -21.66 -27.91
C LYS A 329 -12.62 -20.32 -27.17
N GLU A 330 -13.79 -19.84 -26.76
CA GLU A 330 -13.89 -18.63 -25.95
C GLU A 330 -13.17 -18.76 -24.60
N LYS A 331 -13.33 -19.91 -23.93
CA LYS A 331 -12.65 -20.18 -22.65
C LYS A 331 -11.13 -20.24 -22.81
N VAL A 332 -10.63 -20.94 -23.80
CA VAL A 332 -9.17 -21.04 -24.07
C VAL A 332 -8.59 -19.68 -24.40
N ASN A 333 -9.26 -18.87 -25.21
CA ASN A 333 -8.82 -17.49 -25.50
C ASN A 333 -8.79 -16.61 -24.25
N ALA A 334 -9.72 -16.79 -23.32
CA ALA A 334 -9.71 -16.07 -22.06
C ALA A 334 -8.46 -16.39 -21.21
N PHE A 335 -7.96 -17.62 -21.23
CA PHE A 335 -6.72 -18.00 -20.55
C PHE A 335 -5.47 -17.44 -21.24
N GLU A 336 -5.41 -17.43 -22.55
CA GLU A 336 -4.30 -16.81 -23.29
C GLU A 336 -4.19 -15.31 -23.01
N ASN A 337 -5.32 -14.62 -22.87
CA ASN A 337 -5.36 -13.22 -22.45
C ASN A 337 -4.79 -13.01 -21.03
N ILE A 338 -4.92 -13.98 -20.11
CA ILE A 338 -4.31 -13.91 -18.77
C ILE A 338 -2.79 -14.00 -18.86
N ASP A 339 -2.24 -14.86 -19.68
CA ASP A 339 -0.78 -15.00 -19.87
C ASP A 339 -0.17 -13.72 -20.46
N GLU A 340 -0.84 -13.11 -21.44
CA GLU A 340 -0.44 -11.81 -21.98
C GLU A 340 -0.53 -10.70 -20.92
N ALA A 341 -1.59 -10.68 -20.11
CA ALA A 341 -1.75 -9.73 -19.01
C ALA A 341 -0.64 -9.88 -17.97
N ILE A 342 -0.25 -11.11 -17.62
CA ILE A 342 0.89 -11.41 -16.73
C ILE A 342 2.18 -10.83 -17.31
N ALA A 343 2.48 -11.09 -18.59
CA ALA A 343 3.69 -10.61 -19.23
C ALA A 343 3.73 -9.06 -19.27
N GLN A 344 2.61 -8.40 -19.51
CA GLN A 344 2.50 -6.95 -19.46
C GLN A 344 2.69 -6.41 -18.03
N ALA A 345 2.05 -7.03 -17.04
CA ALA A 345 2.19 -6.65 -15.63
C ALA A 345 3.63 -6.82 -15.12
N GLU A 346 4.32 -7.89 -15.50
CA GLU A 346 5.75 -8.09 -15.19
C GLU A 346 6.64 -7.01 -15.79
N LYS A 347 6.37 -6.62 -17.03
CA LYS A 347 7.10 -5.53 -17.68
C LYS A 347 6.87 -4.19 -16.99
N GLN A 348 5.61 -3.90 -16.60
CA GLN A 348 5.27 -2.69 -15.88
C GLN A 348 5.91 -2.66 -14.50
N LEU A 349 5.85 -3.77 -13.75
CA LEU A 349 6.48 -3.91 -12.43
C LEU A 349 7.99 -3.68 -12.53
N LYS A 350 8.67 -4.27 -13.50
CA LYS A 350 10.11 -4.09 -13.71
C LYS A 350 10.49 -2.65 -14.06
N ASN A 351 9.63 -1.94 -14.78
CA ASN A 351 9.86 -0.52 -15.09
C ASN A 351 9.67 0.36 -13.83
N SER A 352 8.61 0.13 -13.06
CA SER A 352 8.35 0.80 -11.80
C SER A 352 9.48 0.55 -10.79
N GLU A 353 9.97 -0.70 -10.69
CA GLU A 353 11.13 -1.05 -9.85
C GLU A 353 12.39 -0.26 -10.20
N LYS A 354 12.67 -0.08 -11.50
CA LYS A 354 13.82 0.73 -11.96
C LYS A 354 13.65 2.21 -11.60
N GLN A 355 12.45 2.76 -11.76
CA GLN A 355 12.15 4.15 -11.40
C GLN A 355 12.30 4.35 -9.89
N LEU A 356 11.71 3.46 -9.10
CA LEU A 356 11.79 3.47 -7.65
C LEU A 356 13.25 3.35 -7.16
N SER A 357 14.04 2.45 -7.76
CA SER A 357 15.47 2.31 -7.47
C SER A 357 16.27 3.59 -7.80
N SER A 358 15.94 4.26 -8.90
CA SER A 358 16.57 5.55 -9.25
C SER A 358 16.25 6.65 -8.24
N LEU A 359 14.98 6.72 -7.78
CA LEU A 359 14.56 7.69 -6.76
C LEU A 359 15.19 7.36 -5.40
N ALA A 360 15.23 6.08 -5.00
CA ALA A 360 15.89 5.63 -3.78
C ALA A 360 17.38 6.02 -3.78
N LYS A 361 18.07 5.83 -4.90
CA LYS A 361 19.48 6.20 -5.04
C LYS A 361 19.69 7.71 -4.87
N LYS A 362 18.82 8.54 -5.46
CA LYS A 362 18.89 10.00 -5.29
C LYS A 362 18.64 10.41 -3.83
N LEU A 363 17.70 9.77 -3.14
CA LEU A 363 17.46 9.99 -1.69
C LEU A 363 18.71 9.62 -0.90
N HIS A 364 19.29 8.45 -1.16
CA HIS A 364 20.51 7.98 -0.50
C HIS A 364 21.69 8.95 -0.67
N GLU A 365 21.95 9.40 -1.90
CA GLU A 365 23.04 10.34 -2.19
C GLU A 365 22.87 11.67 -1.42
N LYS A 366 21.65 12.23 -1.41
CA LYS A 366 21.37 13.46 -0.66
C LYS A 366 21.47 13.26 0.86
N ARG A 367 20.97 12.13 1.37
CA ARG A 367 21.09 11.75 2.78
C ARG A 367 22.56 11.61 3.21
N CYS A 368 23.38 10.96 2.42
CA CYS A 368 24.80 10.83 2.69
C CYS A 368 25.52 12.19 2.74
N GLN A 369 25.20 13.10 1.81
CA GLN A 369 25.76 14.45 1.81
C GLN A 369 25.34 15.24 3.06
N ALA A 370 24.04 15.20 3.39
CA ALA A 370 23.50 15.86 4.57
C ALA A 370 24.06 15.27 5.87
N ALA A 371 24.23 13.94 5.93
CA ALA A 371 24.75 13.22 7.09
C ALA A 371 26.15 13.69 7.49
N VAL A 372 27.05 13.89 6.52
CA VAL A 372 28.40 14.36 6.78
C VAL A 372 28.40 15.78 7.35
N ALA A 373 27.73 16.71 6.66
CA ALA A 373 27.67 18.12 7.08
C ALA A 373 27.00 18.29 8.44
N PHE A 374 25.90 17.59 8.65
CA PHE A 374 25.16 17.60 9.91
C PHE A 374 25.97 16.96 11.05
N GLY A 375 26.61 15.83 10.80
CA GLY A 375 27.48 15.15 11.76
C GLY A 375 28.60 16.06 12.27
N GLU A 376 29.29 16.76 11.37
CA GLU A 376 30.34 17.69 11.72
C GLU A 376 29.83 18.88 12.52
N LYS A 377 28.70 19.49 12.10
CA LYS A 377 28.07 20.64 12.81
C LYS A 377 27.70 20.27 14.23
N VAL A 378 27.02 19.12 14.43
CA VAL A 378 26.64 18.62 15.76
C VAL A 378 27.89 18.32 16.59
N ALA A 379 28.89 17.62 16.06
CA ALA A 379 30.13 17.33 16.77
C ALA A 379 30.86 18.59 17.26
N GLN A 380 30.87 19.65 16.46
CA GLN A 380 31.47 20.94 16.86
C GLN A 380 30.68 21.58 18.02
N LEU A 381 29.36 21.58 17.98
CA LEU A 381 28.53 22.12 19.07
C LEU A 381 28.69 21.31 20.37
N VAL A 382 28.67 20.00 20.28
CA VAL A 382 28.84 19.11 21.44
C VAL A 382 30.19 19.31 22.11
N ARG A 383 31.28 19.50 21.35
CA ARG A 383 32.61 19.76 21.91
C ARG A 383 32.66 21.06 22.71
N GLN A 384 31.89 22.07 22.38
CA GLN A 384 31.76 23.30 23.15
C GLN A 384 31.08 23.11 24.50
N LEU A 385 30.26 22.05 24.65
CA LEU A 385 29.46 21.73 25.83
C LEU A 385 30.19 20.77 26.81
N ALA A 386 31.47 20.98 27.06
CA ALA A 386 32.33 20.20 27.94
C ALA A 386 32.52 18.73 27.53
N MET A 387 32.43 18.44 26.26
CA MET A 387 32.73 17.13 25.71
C MET A 387 33.80 17.25 24.59
N PRO A 388 35.02 17.68 24.90
CA PRO A 388 36.05 18.08 23.92
C PRO A 388 36.49 16.95 22.98
N PHE A 389 36.27 15.71 23.37
CA PHE A 389 36.59 14.52 22.59
C PHE A 389 35.35 13.90 21.93
N ALA A 390 34.21 14.53 22.03
CA ALA A 390 32.98 13.99 21.49
C ALA A 390 33.07 13.81 19.96
N GLN A 391 32.52 12.69 19.53
CA GLN A 391 32.35 12.34 18.12
C GLN A 391 30.85 12.06 17.92
N PHE A 392 30.31 12.61 16.85
CA PHE A 392 28.96 12.34 16.40
C PHE A 392 29.00 12.06 14.91
N GLN A 393 28.36 10.97 14.50
CA GLN A 393 28.30 10.53 13.10
C GLN A 393 26.88 10.08 12.79
N VAL A 394 26.45 10.28 11.55
CA VAL A 394 25.22 9.76 11.02
C VAL A 394 25.57 8.68 10.02
N SER A 395 25.25 7.42 10.36
CA SER A 395 25.35 6.28 9.44
C SER A 395 24.14 6.25 8.53
N VAL A 396 24.36 6.07 7.24
CA VAL A 396 23.34 5.90 6.20
C VAL A 396 23.65 4.60 5.49
N GLU A 397 22.91 3.55 5.79
CA GLU A 397 23.10 2.21 5.23
C GLU A 397 21.96 1.87 4.29
N SER A 398 22.28 1.56 3.02
CA SER A 398 21.26 1.16 2.05
C SER A 398 20.84 -0.29 2.26
N GLN A 399 19.53 -0.53 2.27
CA GLN A 399 18.92 -1.85 2.39
C GLN A 399 18.50 -2.37 1.00
N GLU A 400 18.43 -3.69 0.83
CA GLU A 400 18.00 -4.32 -0.42
C GLU A 400 16.49 -4.14 -0.69
N THR A 401 15.72 -3.86 0.35
CA THR A 401 14.26 -3.74 0.26
C THR A 401 13.81 -2.29 0.25
N PHE A 402 12.83 -2.01 -0.59
CA PHE A 402 12.18 -0.69 -0.62
C PHE A 402 11.19 -0.54 0.53
N GLY A 403 11.32 0.53 1.30
CA GLY A 403 10.36 0.96 2.30
C GLY A 403 9.53 2.15 1.82
N SER A 404 8.54 2.57 2.59
CA SER A 404 7.68 3.73 2.27
C SER A 404 8.42 5.07 2.27
N LYS A 405 9.60 5.15 2.87
CA LYS A 405 10.42 6.36 3.01
C LYS A 405 11.80 6.22 2.36
N GLY A 406 11.98 5.29 1.43
CA GLY A 406 13.26 4.97 0.81
C GLY A 406 13.78 3.60 1.21
N SER A 407 15.05 3.32 0.87
CA SER A 407 15.74 2.07 1.18
C SER A 407 16.86 2.24 2.21
N ASP A 408 16.93 3.38 2.92
CA ASP A 408 18.01 3.64 3.86
C ASP A 408 17.60 3.39 5.30
N GLU A 409 18.52 2.80 6.05
CA GLU A 409 18.50 2.77 7.51
C GLU A 409 19.44 3.86 8.03
N ILE A 410 18.90 4.75 8.89
CA ILE A 410 19.66 5.84 9.49
C ILE A 410 19.94 5.51 10.95
N ARG A 411 21.20 5.71 11.37
CA ARG A 411 21.59 5.56 12.77
C ARG A 411 22.47 6.72 13.19
N PHE A 412 22.15 7.31 14.34
CA PHE A 412 22.99 8.29 14.99
C PHE A 412 23.98 7.57 15.92
N LEU A 413 25.27 7.79 15.65
CA LEU A 413 26.38 7.21 16.39
C LEU A 413 27.05 8.29 17.22
N PHE A 414 27.27 8.04 18.49
CA PHE A 414 27.85 9.02 19.41
C PHE A 414 28.87 8.40 20.35
N SER A 415 29.92 9.15 20.65
CA SER A 415 30.87 8.89 21.73
C SER A 415 31.25 10.20 22.39
N ALA A 416 31.21 10.27 23.72
CA ALA A 416 31.66 11.43 24.50
C ALA A 416 33.16 11.36 24.85
N ASN A 417 33.76 10.17 24.87
CA ASN A 417 35.06 9.89 25.49
C ASN A 417 36.16 9.69 24.46
N LYS A 418 37.39 10.11 24.84
CA LYS A 418 38.58 9.92 23.99
C LYS A 418 38.90 8.43 23.82
N GLY A 419 39.13 8.03 22.56
CA GLY A 419 39.58 6.66 22.24
C GLY A 419 38.45 5.62 22.21
N VAL A 420 37.20 6.04 22.40
CA VAL A 420 36.00 5.20 22.27
C VAL A 420 35.39 5.47 20.89
N ALA A 421 35.21 4.43 20.11
CA ALA A 421 34.51 4.56 18.82
C ALA A 421 33.06 4.97 19.03
N PRO A 422 32.49 5.78 18.14
CA PRO A 422 31.05 6.10 18.19
C PRO A 422 30.19 4.84 18.11
N ASP A 423 29.25 4.67 19.02
CA ASP A 423 28.26 3.58 19.05
C ASP A 423 26.84 4.17 18.99
N ASP A 424 25.86 3.32 18.76
CA ASP A 424 24.46 3.73 18.65
C ASP A 424 24.04 4.53 19.89
N ILE A 425 23.44 5.68 19.66
CA ILE A 425 22.99 6.62 20.70
C ILE A 425 22.08 5.95 21.74
N ARG A 426 21.40 4.87 21.36
CA ARG A 426 20.55 4.06 22.25
C ARG A 426 21.33 3.41 23.41
N ARG A 427 22.64 3.29 23.26
CA ARG A 427 23.54 2.67 24.25
C ARG A 427 24.30 3.68 25.11
N VAL A 428 24.10 4.97 24.86
CA VAL A 428 24.74 6.03 25.64
C VAL A 428 24.09 6.12 27.01
N ALA A 429 24.89 5.95 28.07
CA ALA A 429 24.39 5.72 29.43
C ALA A 429 24.10 7.00 30.24
N SER A 430 24.59 8.19 29.82
CA SER A 430 24.51 9.43 30.62
C SER A 430 23.40 10.35 30.16
N GLY A 431 22.40 10.60 31.01
CA GLY A 431 21.31 11.54 30.72
C GLY A 431 21.80 12.97 30.43
N GLY A 432 22.80 13.46 31.15
CA GLY A 432 23.38 14.79 30.90
C GLY A 432 24.14 14.90 29.57
N GLU A 433 24.77 13.82 29.10
CA GLU A 433 25.41 13.78 27.78
C GLU A 433 24.37 13.79 26.66
N LEU A 434 23.30 13.02 26.81
CA LEU A 434 22.19 12.98 25.88
C LEU A 434 21.46 14.34 25.79
N SER A 435 21.24 15.03 26.91
CA SER A 435 20.62 16.37 26.93
C SER A 435 21.46 17.40 26.17
N ARG A 436 22.79 17.38 26.37
CA ARG A 436 23.71 18.27 25.64
C ARG A 436 23.80 17.92 24.16
N LEU A 437 23.79 16.63 23.82
CA LEU A 437 23.72 16.18 22.45
C LEU A 437 22.40 16.60 21.78
N MET A 438 21.25 16.45 22.48
CA MET A 438 19.94 16.92 22.00
C MET A 438 19.95 18.42 21.72
N LEU A 439 20.47 19.22 22.66
CA LEU A 439 20.61 20.67 22.44
C LEU A 439 21.45 20.97 21.19
N SER A 440 22.56 20.25 21.01
CA SER A 440 23.43 20.42 19.86
C SER A 440 22.74 20.06 18.54
N ILE A 441 21.98 18.96 18.53
CA ILE A 441 21.18 18.53 17.39
C ILE A 441 20.10 19.58 17.08
N LYS A 442 19.30 20.01 18.07
CA LYS A 442 18.26 21.02 17.89
C LYS A 442 18.84 22.37 17.44
N SER A 443 20.00 22.76 17.97
CA SER A 443 20.71 23.94 17.50
C SER A 443 21.20 23.81 16.05
N ALA A 444 21.69 22.65 15.66
CA ALA A 444 22.14 22.42 14.29
C ALA A 444 21.01 22.48 13.26
N VAL A 445 19.78 22.16 13.66
CA VAL A 445 18.59 22.20 12.78
C VAL A 445 17.72 23.44 12.92
N SER A 446 18.02 24.33 13.90
CA SER A 446 17.20 25.56 14.13
C SER A 446 17.13 26.48 12.91
N ASP A 447 18.12 26.42 12.03
CA ASP A 447 18.15 27.21 10.79
C ASP A 447 17.22 26.68 9.69
N TYR A 448 16.72 25.43 9.82
CA TYR A 448 15.88 24.77 8.83
C TYR A 448 14.38 24.92 9.11
N ASN A 449 14.02 25.65 10.15
CA ASN A 449 12.69 26.23 10.45
C ASN A 449 11.48 25.27 10.44
N TYR A 450 11.49 24.23 11.30
CA TYR A 450 10.35 23.31 11.32
C TYR A 450 9.37 23.53 12.47
N ILE A 451 9.82 24.02 13.63
CA ILE A 451 8.97 24.17 14.79
C ILE A 451 9.15 25.58 15.33
N PRO A 452 8.08 26.40 15.34
CA PRO A 452 8.18 27.80 15.72
C PRO A 452 8.49 28.05 17.19
N THR A 453 8.20 27.06 18.07
CA THR A 453 8.43 27.19 19.53
C THR A 453 9.15 25.95 20.06
N LEU A 454 10.28 26.14 20.73
CA LEU A 454 11.06 25.10 21.38
C LEU A 454 11.14 25.36 22.89
N ILE A 455 10.84 24.33 23.68
CA ILE A 455 10.83 24.45 25.14
C ILE A 455 11.82 23.46 25.75
N PHE A 456 12.71 23.94 26.60
CA PHE A 456 13.67 23.14 27.36
C PHE A 456 13.35 23.15 28.85
N ASP A 457 13.19 21.98 29.44
CA ASP A 457 13.04 21.79 30.87
C ASP A 457 14.32 21.23 31.49
N GLU A 458 14.98 22.02 32.34
CA GLU A 458 16.16 21.64 33.15
C GLU A 458 17.29 20.94 32.34
N ILE A 459 17.54 21.36 31.10
CA ILE A 459 18.58 20.78 30.22
C ILE A 459 20.00 21.02 30.78
N ASP A 460 20.12 21.95 31.71
CA ASP A 460 21.32 22.40 32.37
C ASP A 460 21.63 21.63 33.67
N THR A 461 20.92 20.57 33.99
CA THR A 461 21.15 19.74 35.18
C THR A 461 22.54 19.08 35.12
N GLY A 462 23.31 19.24 36.23
CA GLY A 462 24.63 18.61 36.39
C GLY A 462 25.78 19.25 35.60
N VAL A 463 25.61 20.51 35.09
CA VAL A 463 26.68 21.23 34.39
C VAL A 463 27.36 22.28 35.28
N SER A 464 28.63 22.59 34.98
CA SER A 464 29.38 23.66 35.64
C SER A 464 28.98 25.05 35.10
N GLY A 465 29.31 26.12 35.84
CA GLY A 465 28.98 27.48 35.44
C GLY A 465 29.51 27.90 34.07
N GLU A 466 30.71 27.46 33.67
CA GLU A 466 31.27 27.74 32.33
C GLU A 466 30.46 27.06 31.21
N VAL A 467 30.06 25.81 31.44
CA VAL A 467 29.24 25.07 30.49
C VAL A 467 27.83 25.65 30.38
N ALA A 468 27.26 26.07 31.52
CA ALA A 468 25.96 26.75 31.56
C ALA A 468 25.97 28.06 30.75
N ALA A 469 27.07 28.82 30.81
CA ALA A 469 27.20 30.05 29.99
C ALA A 469 27.23 29.71 28.49
N LYS A 470 27.91 28.63 28.09
CA LYS A 470 27.94 28.17 26.69
C LYS A 470 26.55 27.67 26.23
N ILE A 471 25.84 26.91 27.08
CA ILE A 471 24.43 26.51 26.83
C ILE A 471 23.56 27.75 26.60
N GLY A 472 23.64 28.74 27.50
CA GLY A 472 22.90 29.99 27.37
C GLY A 472 23.21 30.75 26.07
N GLY A 473 24.51 30.76 25.66
CA GLY A 473 24.94 31.37 24.40
C GLY A 473 24.34 30.68 23.18
N ILE A 474 24.33 29.33 23.13
CA ILE A 474 23.69 28.55 22.07
C ILE A 474 22.18 28.83 22.05
N MET A 475 21.51 28.81 23.20
CA MET A 475 20.08 29.12 23.30
C MET A 475 19.74 30.51 22.83
N ARG A 476 20.58 31.49 23.18
CA ARG A 476 20.45 32.87 22.68
C ARG A 476 20.54 32.95 21.16
N GLN A 477 21.49 32.23 20.57
CA GLN A 477 21.63 32.16 19.12
C GLN A 477 20.40 31.53 18.46
N MET A 478 19.88 30.41 19.00
CA MET A 478 18.65 29.79 18.52
C MET A 478 17.44 30.73 18.61
N GLY A 479 17.38 31.54 19.67
CA GLY A 479 16.34 32.55 19.88
C GLY A 479 16.26 33.63 18.79
N HIS A 480 17.23 33.75 17.88
CA HIS A 480 17.14 34.68 16.74
C HIS A 480 16.27 34.13 15.62
N SER A 481 16.18 32.79 15.48
CA SER A 481 15.42 32.15 14.40
C SER A 481 14.08 31.57 14.85
N LEU A 482 13.93 31.23 16.13
CA LEU A 482 12.72 30.62 16.68
C LEU A 482 12.38 31.20 18.07
N GLN A 483 11.18 30.94 18.56
CA GLN A 483 10.84 31.21 19.96
C GLN A 483 11.38 30.07 20.84
N LEU A 484 12.25 30.44 21.78
CA LEU A 484 12.82 29.53 22.76
C LEU A 484 12.29 29.84 24.15
N ILE A 485 11.84 28.85 24.88
CA ILE A 485 11.44 28.96 26.28
C ILE A 485 12.29 27.96 27.08
N SER A 486 13.08 28.43 28.05
CA SER A 486 13.88 27.55 28.90
C SER A 486 13.50 27.71 30.35
N ILE A 487 13.25 26.57 31.01
CA ILE A 487 13.12 26.50 32.46
C ILE A 487 14.48 26.14 33.03
N THR A 488 15.03 27.01 33.88
CA THR A 488 16.38 26.85 34.43
C THR A 488 16.46 27.31 35.86
N HIS A 489 17.43 26.76 36.60
CA HIS A 489 17.85 27.23 37.89
C HIS A 489 19.27 27.86 37.86
N LEU A 490 19.91 27.91 36.67
CA LEU A 490 21.27 28.44 36.51
C LEU A 490 21.26 29.90 36.08
N PRO A 491 21.92 30.80 36.86
CA PRO A 491 21.97 32.24 36.54
C PRO A 491 22.69 32.55 35.21
N GLN A 492 23.64 31.66 34.82
CA GLN A 492 24.39 31.80 33.57
C GLN A 492 23.51 31.64 32.33
N VAL A 493 22.52 30.73 32.40
CA VAL A 493 21.54 30.52 31.32
C VAL A 493 20.50 31.64 31.36
N ALA A 494 19.97 31.95 32.55
CA ALA A 494 18.94 32.97 32.74
C ALA A 494 19.40 34.36 32.29
N SER A 495 20.68 34.68 32.45
CA SER A 495 21.25 35.98 32.04
C SER A 495 21.26 36.18 30.52
N GLN A 496 21.31 35.10 29.72
CA GLN A 496 21.37 35.17 28.26
C GLN A 496 20.02 35.37 27.57
N ALA A 497 18.90 35.19 28.31
CA ALA A 497 17.57 35.33 27.75
C ALA A 497 17.25 36.82 27.44
N LEU A 498 16.34 37.07 26.52
CA LEU A 498 15.79 38.39 26.24
C LEU A 498 14.70 38.76 27.25
N HIS A 499 13.86 37.80 27.58
CA HIS A 499 12.72 37.95 28.47
C HIS A 499 12.83 36.99 29.64
N HIS A 500 12.62 37.50 30.86
CA HIS A 500 12.80 36.73 32.11
C HIS A 500 11.50 36.69 32.89
N TYR A 501 10.92 35.50 33.02
CA TYR A 501 9.70 35.26 33.78
C TYR A 501 10.06 34.62 35.13
N PHE A 502 9.32 34.98 36.16
CA PHE A 502 9.50 34.46 37.50
C PHE A 502 8.24 33.79 38.00
N ILE A 503 8.36 32.51 38.41
CA ILE A 503 7.27 31.78 39.03
C ILE A 503 7.47 31.80 40.56
N TYR A 504 6.42 32.12 41.27
CA TYR A 504 6.41 32.17 42.74
C TYR A 504 5.12 31.59 43.31
N LYS A 505 5.17 31.16 44.59
CA LYS A 505 4.01 30.70 45.34
C LYS A 505 3.44 31.80 46.20
N ASP A 506 2.12 31.95 46.18
CA ASP A 506 1.40 32.73 47.18
C ASP A 506 0.68 31.77 48.16
N ASN A 507 1.08 31.85 49.43
CA ASN A 507 0.56 31.04 50.53
C ASN A 507 -0.43 31.82 51.42
N LYS A 508 -0.90 32.99 50.99
CA LYS A 508 -1.80 33.85 51.78
C LYS A 508 -3.24 33.36 51.82
N GLY A 509 -3.64 32.47 50.94
CA GLY A 509 -4.98 31.86 50.91
C GLY A 509 -5.09 30.52 51.64
N GLU A 510 -6.27 29.92 51.63
CA GLU A 510 -6.52 28.56 52.17
C GLU A 510 -5.73 27.45 51.43
N ARG A 511 -5.31 27.73 50.20
CA ARG A 511 -4.52 26.83 49.35
C ARG A 511 -3.39 27.62 48.68
N THR A 512 -2.23 26.97 48.55
CA THR A 512 -1.10 27.53 47.77
C THR A 512 -1.48 27.75 46.33
N GLN A 513 -1.18 28.92 45.80
CA GLN A 513 -1.38 29.26 44.39
C GLN A 513 -0.06 29.67 43.73
N SER A 514 0.14 29.20 42.49
CA SER A 514 1.30 29.57 41.67
C SER A 514 0.97 30.73 40.74
N HIS A 515 1.87 31.69 40.70
CA HIS A 515 1.78 32.86 39.80
C HIS A 515 3.04 33.02 38.96
N ILE A 516 2.91 33.62 37.79
CA ILE A 516 4.03 33.94 36.90
C ILE A 516 3.96 35.41 36.50
N ARG A 517 5.11 36.08 36.40
CA ARG A 517 5.20 37.44 35.92
C ARG A 517 6.48 37.69 35.12
N LEU A 518 6.43 38.58 34.14
CA LEU A 518 7.60 39.09 33.46
C LEU A 518 8.34 40.06 34.38
N LEU A 519 9.66 39.87 34.50
CA LEU A 519 10.50 40.75 35.34
C LEU A 519 10.94 41.99 34.55
N ASN A 520 10.90 43.12 35.19
CA ASN A 520 11.55 44.34 34.68
C ASN A 520 13.08 44.26 34.87
N SER A 521 13.82 45.23 34.31
CA SER A 521 15.30 45.21 34.32
C SER A 521 15.90 45.17 35.73
N SER A 522 15.33 45.86 36.72
CA SER A 522 15.81 45.87 38.10
C SER A 522 15.46 44.57 38.81
N GLU A 523 14.24 44.10 38.66
CA GLU A 523 13.79 42.82 39.22
C GLU A 523 14.62 41.63 38.70
N ARG A 524 14.94 41.67 37.39
CA ARG A 524 15.79 40.67 36.74
C ARG A 524 17.22 40.64 37.33
N THR A 525 17.83 41.81 37.57
CA THR A 525 19.15 41.87 38.22
C THR A 525 19.10 41.30 39.63
N ASN A 526 18.06 41.62 40.39
CA ASN A 526 17.85 41.08 41.74
C ASN A 526 17.64 39.57 41.72
N GLU A 527 16.86 39.05 40.78
CA GLU A 527 16.61 37.60 40.67
C GLU A 527 17.90 36.83 40.33
N ILE A 528 18.69 37.32 39.35
CA ILE A 528 19.98 36.74 39.02
C ILE A 528 20.94 36.80 40.23
N ALA A 529 20.93 37.88 41.00
CA ALA A 529 21.74 38.02 42.22
C ALA A 529 21.32 36.98 43.29
N LYS A 530 20.00 36.77 43.45
CA LYS A 530 19.50 35.72 44.35
C LYS A 530 19.95 34.33 43.91
N MET A 531 19.86 34.01 42.60
CA MET A 531 20.30 32.74 42.05
C MET A 531 21.80 32.50 42.28
N LEU A 532 22.63 33.55 42.37
CA LEU A 532 24.07 33.48 42.63
C LEU A 532 24.40 33.33 44.15
N SER A 533 23.53 33.77 45.04
CA SER A 533 23.82 33.93 46.47
C SER A 533 22.90 33.11 47.40
N ASN A 534 22.19 32.12 46.90
CA ASN A 534 21.28 31.28 47.69
C ASN A 534 20.30 32.10 48.58
N ASP A 535 19.47 32.93 47.92
CA ASP A 535 18.36 33.74 48.44
C ASP A 535 18.71 35.04 49.20
N THR A 536 19.94 35.31 49.59
CA THR A 536 20.32 36.56 50.22
C THR A 536 21.04 37.46 49.24
N ILE A 537 20.44 38.63 48.91
CA ILE A 537 21.07 39.60 48.00
C ILE A 537 22.22 40.27 48.68
N THR A 538 23.46 40.00 48.28
CA THR A 538 24.66 40.70 48.71
C THR A 538 25.12 41.72 47.65
N PRO A 539 25.87 42.79 48.04
CA PRO A 539 26.41 43.72 47.07
C PRO A 539 27.33 43.07 46.00
N GLU A 540 28.04 42.00 46.39
CA GLU A 540 28.91 41.21 45.51
C GLU A 540 28.08 40.41 44.50
N ALA A 541 26.98 39.81 44.96
CA ALA A 541 26.05 39.09 44.07
C ALA A 541 25.36 40.01 43.08
N LEU A 542 25.01 41.26 43.46
CA LEU A 542 24.47 42.27 42.55
C LEU A 542 25.48 42.63 41.45
N ARG A 543 26.74 42.93 41.82
CA ARG A 543 27.80 43.22 40.84
C ARG A 543 28.02 42.04 39.90
N ALA A 544 28.06 40.82 40.41
CA ALA A 544 28.20 39.63 39.57
C ALA A 544 27.01 39.47 38.62
N ALA A 545 25.78 39.74 39.08
CA ALA A 545 24.59 39.73 38.26
C ALA A 545 24.62 40.78 37.15
N GLU A 546 25.11 42.00 37.45
CA GLU A 546 25.28 43.08 36.44
C GLU A 546 26.29 42.65 35.36
N VAL A 547 27.43 42.06 35.76
CA VAL A 547 28.44 41.54 34.83
C VAL A 547 27.83 40.45 33.91
N LEU A 548 27.08 39.51 34.48
CA LEU A 548 26.41 38.44 33.69
C LEU A 548 25.37 39.01 32.72
N LEU A 549 24.71 40.09 33.08
CA LEU A 549 23.73 40.81 32.24
C LEU A 549 24.39 41.75 31.21
N GLY A 550 25.70 41.88 31.21
CA GLY A 550 26.45 42.79 30.31
C GLY A 550 26.22 44.29 30.64
N LYS A 551 25.94 44.60 31.91
CA LYS A 551 25.73 45.97 32.42
C LYS A 551 26.96 46.52 33.11
#